data_8ffc5a3d5bda3fbaf2692cd519774a71
#
_entry.id   8ffc5a3d5bda3fbaf2692cd519774a71
#
_cell.length_a   1.000
_cell.length_b   1.000
_cell.length_c   1.000
_cell.angle_alpha   90.00
_cell.angle_beta   90.00
_cell.angle_gamma   90.00
#
_symmetry.space_group_name_H-M   'P 1'
#
loop_
_entity.id
_entity.type
_entity.pdbx_description
1 polymer ?
#
loop_
_entity_poly.entity_id
_entity_poly.type
_entity_poly.pdbx_seq_one_letter_code
_entity_poly.pdbx_strand_id
1 'polypeptide(L)'
;MSTEMAAGHREIAFKLLKADAHKILKLIEVQMENLTMPQCPLYEEVLDTQMFGLSREIDFAVRLGLIQAEEGRELLESLERQLSALHEASTKNK
;
A
#
# COMPACT_ATOMS: atom_id res chain seq x y z
N MET A 1 -17.26 -25.45 6.80
CA MET A 1 -16.27 -25.07 5.79
C MET A 1 -15.05 -25.97 5.90
N SER A 2 -14.54 -26.45 4.76
CA SER A 2 -13.34 -27.26 4.77
C SER A 2 -12.11 -26.37 5.05
N THR A 3 -11.09 -26.99 5.63
CA THR A 3 -9.81 -26.30 5.89
C THR A 3 -9.18 -25.80 4.59
N GLU A 4 -9.37 -26.54 3.49
CA GLU A 4 -8.86 -26.18 2.18
C GLU A 4 -9.46 -24.87 1.66
N MET A 5 -10.76 -24.65 1.86
CA MET A 5 -11.42 -23.42 1.44
C MET A 5 -10.90 -22.22 2.24
N ALA A 6 -10.68 -22.40 3.54
CA ALA A 6 -10.13 -21.33 4.38
C ALA A 6 -8.71 -20.96 3.95
N ALA A 7 -7.88 -21.97 3.62
CA ALA A 7 -6.52 -21.75 3.14
C ALA A 7 -6.52 -21.02 1.80
N GLY A 8 -7.44 -21.40 0.88
CA GLY A 8 -7.59 -20.75 -0.40
C GLY A 8 -7.98 -19.28 -0.26
N HIS A 9 -8.91 -18.98 0.64
CA HIS A 9 -9.34 -17.61 0.91
C HIS A 9 -8.20 -16.76 1.47
N ARG A 10 -7.36 -17.34 2.32
CA ARG A 10 -6.18 -16.63 2.86
C ARG A 10 -5.21 -16.28 1.75
N GLU A 11 -4.93 -17.22 0.85
CA GLU A 11 -4.04 -16.95 -0.28
C GLU A 11 -4.59 -15.87 -1.18
N ILE A 12 -5.88 -15.93 -1.50
CA ILE A 12 -6.52 -14.93 -2.35
C ILE A 12 -6.49 -13.57 -1.68
N ALA A 13 -6.83 -13.50 -0.39
CA ALA A 13 -6.83 -12.25 0.35
C ALA A 13 -5.45 -11.60 0.34
N PHE A 14 -4.41 -12.39 0.62
CA PHE A 14 -3.04 -11.88 0.65
C PHE A 14 -2.59 -11.40 -0.73
N LYS A 15 -2.91 -12.16 -1.78
CA LYS A 15 -2.58 -11.75 -3.15
C LYS A 15 -3.26 -10.45 -3.55
N LEU A 16 -4.52 -10.27 -3.18
CA LEU A 16 -5.26 -9.05 -3.50
C LEU A 16 -4.67 -7.85 -2.76
N LEU A 17 -4.33 -8.03 -1.49
CA LEU A 17 -3.71 -6.96 -0.71
C LEU A 17 -2.34 -6.58 -1.26
N LYS A 18 -1.56 -7.57 -1.66
CA LYS A 18 -0.25 -7.32 -2.29
C LYS A 18 -0.42 -6.61 -3.63
N ALA A 19 -1.42 -6.98 -4.40
CA ALA A 19 -1.70 -6.32 -5.69
C ALA A 19 -2.08 -4.85 -5.46
N ASP A 20 -2.93 -4.58 -4.47
CA ASP A 20 -3.33 -3.21 -4.15
C ASP A 20 -2.15 -2.40 -3.63
N ALA A 21 -1.31 -3.00 -2.79
CA ALA A 21 -0.08 -2.36 -2.32
C ALA A 21 0.85 -2.05 -3.50
N HIS A 22 0.95 -2.96 -4.46
CA HIS A 22 1.79 -2.77 -5.64
C HIS A 22 1.31 -1.59 -6.49
N LYS A 23 0.01 -1.40 -6.60
CA LYS A 23 -0.56 -0.24 -7.33
C LYS A 23 -0.12 1.07 -6.70
N ILE A 24 -0.13 1.13 -5.36
CA ILE A 24 0.32 2.32 -4.64
C ILE A 24 1.82 2.53 -4.86
N LEU A 25 2.60 1.46 -4.79
CA LEU A 25 4.05 1.53 -5.03
C LEU A 25 4.35 2.08 -6.41
N LYS A 26 3.60 1.65 -7.43
CA LYS A 26 3.76 2.16 -8.80
C LYS A 26 3.50 3.66 -8.88
N LEU A 27 2.47 4.15 -8.17
CA LEU A 27 2.20 5.58 -8.11
C LEU A 27 3.37 6.35 -7.50
N ILE A 28 3.95 5.82 -6.44
CA ILE A 28 5.11 6.43 -5.79
C ILE A 28 6.31 6.42 -6.73
N GLU A 29 6.57 5.30 -7.41
CA GLU A 29 7.68 5.18 -8.36
C GLU A 29 7.59 6.19 -9.50
N VAL A 30 6.39 6.37 -10.05
CA VAL A 30 6.16 7.35 -11.12
C VAL A 30 6.55 8.75 -10.66
N GLN A 31 6.19 9.12 -9.44
CA GLN A 31 6.53 10.43 -8.91
C GLN A 31 8.04 10.56 -8.62
N MET A 32 8.67 9.48 -8.16
CA MET A 32 10.12 9.46 -7.95
C MET A 32 10.88 9.69 -9.26
N GLU A 33 10.36 9.16 -10.36
CA GLU A 33 10.97 9.34 -11.67
C GLU A 33 10.75 10.73 -12.24
N ASN A 34 9.78 11.47 -11.74
CA ASN A 34 9.35 12.76 -12.29
C ASN A 34 9.45 13.90 -11.29
N LEU A 35 10.46 13.88 -10.42
CA LEU A 35 10.63 14.89 -9.36
C LEU A 35 10.83 16.30 -9.88
N THR A 36 11.39 16.46 -11.08
CA THR A 36 11.64 17.77 -11.68
C THR A 36 10.40 18.33 -12.39
N MET A 37 9.38 17.52 -12.57
CA MET A 37 8.13 17.94 -13.21
C MET A 37 7.22 18.61 -12.19
N PRO A 38 6.40 19.59 -12.60
CA PRO A 38 5.41 20.15 -11.69
C PRO A 38 4.47 19.03 -11.20
N GLN A 39 4.32 18.95 -9.89
CA GLN A 39 3.45 17.94 -9.30
C GLN A 39 2.02 18.47 -9.17
N CYS A 40 1.05 17.62 -9.46
CA CYS A 40 -0.34 17.93 -9.19
C CYS A 40 -0.56 18.07 -7.68
N PRO A 41 -1.15 19.19 -7.20
CA PRO A 41 -1.38 19.35 -5.77
C PRO A 41 -2.26 18.24 -5.16
N LEU A 42 -3.08 17.59 -5.97
CA LEU A 42 -3.95 16.50 -5.51
C LEU A 42 -3.21 15.17 -5.35
N TYR A 43 -1.95 15.10 -5.79
CA TYR A 43 -1.22 13.84 -5.78
C TYR A 43 -1.04 13.26 -4.38
N GLU A 44 -0.65 14.10 -3.43
CA GLU A 44 -0.48 13.66 -2.05
C GLU A 44 -1.81 13.17 -1.46
N GLU A 45 -2.90 13.86 -1.78
CA GLU A 45 -4.23 13.44 -1.34
C GLU A 45 -4.63 12.09 -1.91
N VAL A 46 -4.30 11.85 -3.19
CA VAL A 46 -4.57 10.56 -3.83
C VAL A 46 -3.79 9.46 -3.12
N LEU A 47 -2.49 9.67 -2.86
CA LEU A 47 -1.68 8.69 -2.16
C LEU A 47 -2.20 8.42 -0.75
N ASP A 48 -2.53 9.46 -0.01
CA ASP A 48 -3.06 9.32 1.35
C ASP A 48 -4.37 8.54 1.35
N THR A 49 -5.24 8.83 0.39
CA THR A 49 -6.51 8.13 0.26
C THR A 49 -6.30 6.65 -0.06
N GLN A 50 -5.36 6.35 -0.97
CA GLN A 50 -5.03 4.97 -1.33
C GLN A 50 -4.43 4.22 -0.14
N MET A 51 -3.52 4.87 0.60
CA MET A 51 -2.90 4.28 1.79
C MET A 51 -3.94 4.00 2.87
N PHE A 52 -4.86 4.95 3.09
CA PHE A 52 -5.94 4.76 4.05
C PHE A 52 -6.83 3.59 3.64
N GLY A 53 -7.22 3.53 2.36
CA GLY A 53 -8.04 2.45 1.84
C GLY A 53 -7.39 1.09 2.06
N LEU A 54 -6.10 0.98 1.74
CA LEU A 54 -5.36 -0.25 1.96
C LEU A 54 -5.31 -0.63 3.45
N SER A 55 -5.08 0.35 4.32
CA SER A 55 -5.02 0.08 5.76
C SER A 55 -6.35 -0.46 6.29
N ARG A 56 -7.47 0.04 5.76
CA ARG A 56 -8.80 -0.44 6.14
C ARG A 56 -9.04 -1.87 5.63
N GLU A 57 -8.60 -2.17 4.40
CA GLU A 57 -8.70 -3.51 3.85
C GLU A 57 -7.88 -4.51 4.66
N ILE A 58 -6.67 -4.11 5.05
CA ILE A 58 -5.78 -4.94 5.87
C ILE A 58 -6.42 -5.20 7.23
N ASP A 59 -6.93 -4.15 7.87
CA ASP A 59 -7.60 -4.29 9.17
C ASP A 59 -8.76 -5.29 9.10
N PHE A 60 -9.58 -5.16 8.06
CA PHE A 60 -10.71 -6.05 7.83
C PHE A 60 -10.24 -7.50 7.66
N ALA A 61 -9.21 -7.71 6.85
CA ALA A 61 -8.66 -9.04 6.60
C ALA A 61 -8.07 -9.67 7.87
N VAL A 62 -7.39 -8.87 8.69
CA VAL A 62 -6.85 -9.34 9.97
C VAL A 62 -7.98 -9.74 10.92
N ARG A 63 -9.01 -8.93 11.01
CA ARG A 63 -10.14 -9.20 11.88
C ARG A 63 -10.91 -10.47 11.48
N LEU A 64 -10.91 -10.77 10.17
CA LEU A 64 -11.51 -12.01 9.67
C LEU A 64 -10.58 -13.22 9.78
N GLY A 65 -9.34 -13.02 10.17
CA GLY A 65 -8.36 -14.10 10.25
C GLY A 65 -7.81 -14.54 8.90
N LEU A 66 -7.97 -13.72 7.87
CA LEU A 66 -7.48 -14.04 6.53
C LEU A 66 -5.99 -13.78 6.38
N ILE A 67 -5.46 -12.80 7.09
CA ILE A 67 -4.02 -12.53 7.16
C ILE A 67 -3.65 -12.28 8.61
N GLN A 68 -2.35 -12.43 8.92
CA GLN A 68 -1.85 -12.12 10.25
C GLN A 68 -1.57 -10.61 10.35
N ALA A 69 -1.74 -10.06 11.55
CA ALA A 69 -1.51 -8.65 11.80
C ALA A 69 -0.11 -8.22 11.35
N GLU A 70 0.88 -9.09 11.55
CA GLU A 70 2.26 -8.81 11.19
C GLU A 70 2.45 -8.70 9.69
N GLU A 71 1.77 -9.56 8.92
CA GLU A 71 1.82 -9.52 7.46
C GLU A 71 1.24 -8.19 6.94
N GLY A 72 0.13 -7.76 7.54
CA GLY A 72 -0.49 -6.48 7.17
C GLY A 72 0.39 -5.30 7.52
N ARG A 73 1.01 -5.34 8.69
CA ARG A 73 1.92 -4.29 9.11
C ARG A 73 3.12 -4.15 8.18
N GLU A 74 3.70 -5.28 7.76
CA GLU A 74 4.84 -5.28 6.85
C GLU A 74 4.49 -4.64 5.51
N LEU A 75 3.30 -4.93 4.98
CA LEU A 75 2.85 -4.31 3.73
C LEU A 75 2.77 -2.79 3.87
N LEU A 76 2.15 -2.31 4.94
CA LEU A 76 2.01 -0.87 5.18
C LEU A 76 3.34 -0.18 5.43
N GLU A 77 4.19 -0.78 6.24
CA GLU A 77 5.51 -0.21 6.55
C GLU A 77 6.38 -0.07 5.31
N SER A 78 6.32 -1.07 4.43
CA SER A 78 7.07 -1.01 3.17
C SER A 78 6.66 0.19 2.33
N LEU A 79 5.35 0.43 2.21
CA LEU A 79 4.84 1.58 1.46
C LEU A 79 5.15 2.90 2.16
N GLU A 80 5.04 2.93 3.49
CA GLU A 80 5.35 4.13 4.26
C GLU A 80 6.80 4.54 4.09
N ARG A 81 7.71 3.57 4.04
CA ARG A 81 9.14 3.87 3.79
C ARG A 81 9.34 4.47 2.41
N GLN A 82 8.67 3.93 1.40
CA GLN A 82 8.77 4.46 0.04
C GLN A 82 8.17 5.86 -0.05
N LEU A 83 7.05 6.07 0.60
CA LEU A 83 6.40 7.38 0.63
C LEU A 83 7.27 8.42 1.34
N SER A 84 7.91 8.04 2.44
CA SER A 84 8.85 8.93 3.13
C SER A 84 10.03 9.30 2.26
N ALA A 85 10.57 8.34 1.50
CA ALA A 85 11.66 8.59 0.56
C ALA A 85 11.23 9.57 -0.52
N LEU A 86 9.99 9.45 -1.00
CA LEU A 86 9.45 10.38 -1.99
C LEU A 86 9.34 11.80 -1.42
N HIS A 87 8.82 11.93 -0.22
CA HIS A 87 8.69 13.25 0.43
C HIS A 87 10.06 13.91 0.63
N GLU A 88 11.06 13.14 1.07
CA GLU A 88 12.43 13.64 1.22
C GLU A 88 13.00 14.11 -0.11
N ALA A 89 12.87 13.29 -1.14
CA ALA A 89 13.39 13.62 -2.47
C ALA A 89 12.71 14.86 -3.04
N SER A 90 11.39 14.99 -2.86
CA SER A 90 10.64 16.16 -3.32
C SER A 90 11.10 17.43 -2.59
N THR A 91 11.36 17.33 -1.30
CA THR A 91 11.82 18.46 -0.51
C THR A 91 13.22 18.93 -0.95
N LYS A 92 14.10 17.97 -1.26
CA LYS A 92 15.46 18.28 -1.71
C LYS A 92 15.50 18.94 -3.08
N ASN A 93 14.50 18.70 -3.91
CA ASN A 93 14.44 19.23 -5.27
C ASN A 93 13.69 20.55 -5.41
N LYS A 94 13.30 21.15 -4.31
CA LYS A 94 12.65 22.48 -4.31
C LYS A 94 13.66 23.61 -4.34
#